data_619b09fb086c689f405d198c9822e95c
#
_entry.id   619b09fb086c689f405d198c9822e95c
#
_cell.length_a   1.000
_cell.length_b   1.000
_cell.length_c   1.000
_cell.angle_alpha   90.00
_cell.angle_beta   90.00
_cell.angle_gamma   90.00
#
_symmetry.space_group_name_H-M   'P 1'
#
loop_
_entity.id
_entity.type
_entity.pdbx_description
1 polymer ?
#
loop_
_entity_poly.entity_id
_entity_poly.type
_entity_poly.pdbx_seq_one_letter_code
_entity_poly.pdbx_strand_id
1 'polypeptide(L)'
;MDITAREVMDTRYSTLSPRMTIGEAFRVFQDAGEERQQTVFGMVVTDAAGQLLGMLSMYDILLLVRPKHIHIWGEIKDVDISGILDEALRRARSMLVSDIMTTDLITITPDLHLLRIIDIMIKKHIRRLPVLEEGKMVGMVYLSRVFQHLLGRSSA
;
A
#
# COMPACT_ATOMS: atom_id res chain seq x y z
N MET A 1 18.64 4.47 -24.32
CA MET A 1 17.42 5.18 -23.97
C MET A 1 17.19 5.14 -22.46
N ASP A 2 17.19 6.29 -21.86
CA ASP A 2 17.18 6.39 -20.41
C ASP A 2 15.76 6.55 -19.89
N ILE A 3 15.15 5.43 -19.51
CA ILE A 3 13.82 5.42 -18.92
C ILE A 3 13.94 5.65 -17.43
N THR A 4 13.21 6.62 -16.95
CA THR A 4 13.21 7.00 -15.55
C THR A 4 11.84 6.72 -14.90
N ALA A 5 11.74 6.93 -13.59
CA ALA A 5 10.49 6.80 -12.87
C ALA A 5 9.38 7.63 -13.51
N ARG A 6 9.70 8.80 -14.03
CA ARG A 6 8.73 9.70 -14.65
C ARG A 6 7.93 9.04 -15.77
N GLU A 7 8.57 8.18 -16.57
CA GLU A 7 7.88 7.52 -17.67
C GLU A 7 7.08 6.29 -17.24
N VAL A 8 7.45 5.65 -16.13
CA VAL A 8 6.77 4.43 -15.70
C VAL A 8 5.81 4.64 -14.53
N MET A 9 5.87 5.77 -13.87
CA MET A 9 4.98 6.04 -12.74
C MET A 9 3.55 6.30 -13.21
N ASP A 10 2.61 5.93 -12.34
CA ASP A 10 1.21 6.29 -12.50
C ASP A 10 0.97 7.55 -11.68
N THR A 11 0.41 8.57 -12.32
CA THR A 11 0.07 9.84 -11.66
C THR A 11 -1.33 9.80 -11.04
N ARG A 12 -2.10 8.77 -11.35
CA ARG A 12 -3.43 8.56 -10.77
C ARG A 12 -3.30 7.53 -9.66
N TYR A 13 -3.41 7.95 -8.45
CA TYR A 13 -3.37 7.08 -7.27
C TYR A 13 -4.30 7.65 -6.21
N SER A 14 -4.88 6.74 -5.43
CA SER A 14 -5.73 7.14 -4.31
C SER A 14 -4.87 7.37 -3.09
N THR A 15 -5.29 8.29 -2.24
CA THR A 15 -4.60 8.62 -1.00
C THR A 15 -5.54 8.49 0.19
N LEU A 16 -4.96 8.24 1.35
CA LEU A 16 -5.67 8.22 2.62
C LEU A 16 -5.22 9.41 3.46
N SER A 17 -6.11 9.89 4.31
CA SER A 17 -5.76 10.88 5.32
C SER A 17 -5.35 10.17 6.61
N PRO A 18 -4.37 10.70 7.36
CA PRO A 18 -3.95 10.06 8.61
C PRO A 18 -5.04 10.04 9.68
N ARG A 19 -6.01 10.95 9.59
CA ARG A 19 -7.11 11.05 10.55
C ARG A 19 -8.30 10.16 10.22
N MET A 20 -8.30 9.52 9.06
CA MET A 20 -9.32 8.53 8.73
C MET A 20 -9.29 7.38 9.71
N THR A 21 -10.47 6.83 10.00
CA THR A 21 -10.55 5.55 10.68
C THR A 21 -10.27 4.43 9.68
N ILE A 22 -9.93 3.26 10.19
CA ILE A 22 -9.73 2.09 9.34
C ILE A 22 -11.04 1.71 8.63
N GLY A 23 -12.19 1.91 9.30
CA GLY A 23 -13.49 1.70 8.67
C GLY A 23 -13.71 2.58 7.45
N GLU A 24 -13.31 3.84 7.54
CA GLU A 24 -13.38 4.77 6.41
C GLU A 24 -12.38 4.37 5.32
N ALA A 25 -11.20 3.93 5.71
CA ALA A 25 -10.17 3.46 4.76
C ALA A 25 -10.65 2.24 3.96
N PHE A 26 -11.40 1.33 4.59
CA PHE A 26 -12.01 0.19 3.87
C PHE A 26 -12.84 0.65 2.69
N ARG A 27 -13.62 1.72 2.85
CA ARG A 27 -14.44 2.25 1.77
C ARG A 27 -13.57 2.81 0.64
N VAL A 28 -12.49 3.51 0.99
CA VAL A 28 -11.59 4.06 -0.01
C VAL A 28 -10.93 2.92 -0.81
N PHE A 29 -10.52 1.84 -0.13
CA PHE A 29 -9.97 0.66 -0.81
C PHE A 29 -11.00 0.02 -1.74
N GLN A 30 -12.22 -0.12 -1.29
CA GLN A 30 -13.31 -0.71 -2.08
C GLN A 30 -13.61 0.14 -3.31
N ASP A 31 -13.77 1.45 -3.13
CA ASP A 31 -14.07 2.37 -4.23
C ASP A 31 -12.94 2.40 -5.26
N ALA A 32 -11.69 2.42 -4.81
CA ALA A 32 -10.54 2.41 -5.69
C ALA A 32 -10.44 1.10 -6.47
N GLY A 33 -10.77 -0.02 -5.84
CA GLY A 33 -10.80 -1.33 -6.50
C GLY A 33 -11.86 -1.40 -7.59
N GLU A 34 -13.04 -0.87 -7.32
CA GLU A 34 -14.14 -0.83 -8.29
C GLU A 34 -13.81 0.09 -9.46
N GLU A 35 -13.27 1.27 -9.18
CA GLU A 35 -12.90 2.23 -10.22
C GLU A 35 -11.84 1.69 -11.15
N ARG A 36 -10.84 0.97 -10.61
CA ARG A 36 -9.74 0.43 -11.38
C ARG A 36 -10.00 -0.98 -11.90
N GLN A 37 -11.12 -1.59 -11.51
CA GLN A 37 -11.48 -2.97 -11.84
C GLN A 37 -10.37 -3.97 -11.48
N GLN A 38 -9.70 -3.72 -10.34
CA GLN A 38 -8.66 -4.58 -9.82
C GLN A 38 -8.54 -4.39 -8.31
N THR A 39 -7.94 -5.36 -7.63
CA THR A 39 -7.71 -5.27 -6.20
C THR A 39 -6.60 -4.27 -5.90
N VAL A 40 -6.86 -3.37 -4.96
CA VAL A 40 -5.86 -2.41 -4.47
C VAL A 40 -5.31 -2.93 -3.15
N PHE A 41 -4.02 -3.21 -3.10
CA PHE A 41 -3.39 -3.84 -1.93
C PHE A 41 -2.84 -2.85 -0.91
N GLY A 42 -2.64 -1.61 -1.30
CA GLY A 42 -2.11 -0.59 -0.41
C GLY A 42 -2.27 0.80 -0.98
N MET A 43 -2.26 1.78 -0.09
CA MET A 43 -2.37 3.18 -0.47
C MET A 43 -1.42 4.04 0.34
N VAL A 44 -0.99 5.14 -0.27
CA VAL A 44 -0.20 6.14 0.45
C VAL A 44 -1.09 6.97 1.35
N VAL A 45 -0.51 7.44 2.44
CA VAL A 45 -1.15 8.34 3.39
C VAL A 45 -0.45 9.69 3.26
N THR A 46 -1.23 10.72 2.95
CA THR A 46 -0.69 12.07 2.74
C THR A 46 -1.41 13.08 3.63
N ASP A 47 -0.73 14.18 3.91
CA ASP A 47 -1.36 15.32 4.60
C ASP A 47 -2.07 16.23 3.60
N ALA A 48 -2.68 17.31 4.10
CA ALA A 48 -3.41 18.26 3.27
C ALA A 48 -2.52 18.98 2.24
N ALA A 49 -1.22 19.04 2.48
CA ALA A 49 -0.25 19.65 1.57
C ALA A 49 0.30 18.66 0.53
N GLY A 50 -0.14 17.40 0.56
CA GLY A 50 0.33 16.36 -0.36
C GLY A 50 1.64 15.72 0.03
N GLN A 51 2.13 15.95 1.25
CA GLN A 51 3.35 15.32 1.74
C GLN A 51 3.07 13.89 2.16
N LEU A 52 3.99 12.99 1.80
CA LEU A 52 3.88 11.57 2.15
C LEU A 52 4.16 11.38 3.64
N LEU A 53 3.20 10.77 4.35
CA LEU A 53 3.32 10.46 5.77
C LEU A 53 3.56 8.99 6.03
N GLY A 54 3.01 8.12 5.20
CA GLY A 54 3.13 6.68 5.38
C GLY A 54 2.39 5.92 4.29
N MET A 55 2.28 4.62 4.50
CA MET A 55 1.48 3.72 3.65
C MET A 55 0.67 2.79 4.51
N LEU A 56 -0.53 2.49 4.05
CA LEU A 56 -1.39 1.48 4.67
C LEU A 56 -1.65 0.38 3.65
N SER A 57 -1.34 -0.86 4.03
CA SER A 57 -1.57 -2.02 3.17
C SER A 57 -2.66 -2.91 3.75
N MET A 58 -3.23 -3.77 2.90
CA MET A 58 -4.15 -4.80 3.37
C MET A 58 -3.48 -5.68 4.43
N TYR A 59 -2.18 -5.95 4.26
CA TYR A 59 -1.42 -6.76 5.21
C TYR A 59 -1.37 -6.10 6.59
N ASP A 60 -1.18 -4.79 6.65
CA ASP A 60 -1.18 -4.04 7.91
C ASP A 60 -2.52 -4.19 8.65
N ILE A 61 -3.61 -4.14 7.90
CA ILE A 61 -4.96 -4.30 8.46
C ILE A 61 -5.17 -5.73 8.96
N LEU A 62 -4.71 -6.73 8.19
CA LEU A 62 -4.81 -8.13 8.60
C LEU A 62 -4.01 -8.41 9.86
N LEU A 63 -2.83 -7.82 10.01
CA LEU A 63 -2.05 -7.94 11.22
C LEU A 63 -2.79 -7.38 12.43
N LEU A 64 -3.54 -6.31 12.24
CA LEU A 64 -4.34 -5.69 13.30
C LEU A 64 -5.51 -6.57 13.73
N VAL A 65 -6.17 -7.21 12.77
CA VAL A 65 -7.33 -8.07 13.03
C VAL A 65 -6.92 -9.38 13.66
N ARG A 66 -5.73 -9.90 13.32
CA ARG A 66 -5.26 -11.19 13.83
C ARG A 66 -4.90 -11.07 15.32
N PRO A 67 -5.46 -11.92 16.20
CA PRO A 67 -5.06 -11.93 17.60
C PRO A 67 -3.59 -12.31 17.77
N LYS A 68 -2.92 -11.69 18.74
CA LYS A 68 -1.48 -11.89 18.96
C LYS A 68 -1.09 -13.32 19.31
N HIS A 69 -2.01 -14.07 19.91
CA HIS A 69 -1.73 -15.42 20.42
C HIS A 69 -2.56 -16.49 19.71
N ILE A 70 -2.84 -16.26 18.41
CA ILE A 70 -3.69 -17.19 17.64
C ILE A 70 -3.12 -18.61 17.59
N HIS A 71 -1.80 -18.76 17.68
CA HIS A 71 -1.16 -20.07 17.68
C HIS A 71 -1.55 -20.93 18.90
N ILE A 72 -1.91 -20.28 20.01
CA ILE A 72 -2.38 -20.98 21.21
C ILE A 72 -3.81 -21.48 20.99
N TRP A 73 -4.57 -20.77 20.17
CA TRP A 73 -5.99 -21.06 19.95
C TRP A 73 -6.25 -22.21 18.98
N GLY A 74 -5.25 -22.58 18.18
CA GLY A 74 -5.38 -23.68 17.25
C GLY A 74 -5.67 -25.02 17.90
N GLU A 75 -5.40 -25.14 19.21
CA GLU A 75 -5.68 -26.34 19.99
C GLU A 75 -7.01 -26.29 20.73
N ILE A 76 -7.70 -25.13 20.73
CA ILE A 76 -8.95 -24.94 21.49
C ILE A 76 -10.12 -25.05 20.52
N LYS A 77 -10.76 -26.22 20.51
CA LYS A 77 -11.83 -26.52 19.56
C LYS A 77 -13.16 -25.84 19.86
N ASP A 78 -13.36 -25.38 21.08
CA ASP A 78 -14.64 -24.84 21.54
C ASP A 78 -14.65 -23.33 21.64
N VAL A 79 -13.63 -22.64 21.14
CA VAL A 79 -13.58 -21.18 21.15
C VAL A 79 -14.48 -20.63 20.04
N ASP A 80 -15.30 -19.63 20.38
CA ASP A 80 -16.10 -18.92 19.39
C ASP A 80 -15.19 -18.01 18.54
N ILE A 81 -14.60 -18.58 17.52
CA ILE A 81 -13.70 -17.87 16.61
C ILE A 81 -14.43 -16.74 15.90
N SER A 82 -15.72 -16.94 15.57
CA SER A 82 -16.51 -15.90 14.90
C SER A 82 -16.69 -14.67 15.78
N GLY A 83 -16.99 -14.87 17.05
CA GLY A 83 -17.12 -13.76 18.01
C GLY A 83 -15.82 -13.02 18.22
N ILE A 84 -14.70 -13.72 18.23
CA ILE A 84 -13.37 -13.12 18.35
C ILE A 84 -13.07 -12.26 17.13
N LEU A 85 -13.36 -12.77 15.94
CA LEU A 85 -13.15 -12.03 14.69
C LEU A 85 -14.01 -10.76 14.66
N ASP A 86 -15.28 -10.88 14.99
CA ASP A 86 -16.21 -9.73 15.00
C ASP A 86 -15.72 -8.63 15.94
N GLU A 87 -15.27 -9.02 17.14
CA GLU A 87 -14.73 -8.08 18.10
C GLU A 87 -13.45 -7.42 17.61
N ALA A 88 -12.55 -8.20 17.02
CA ALA A 88 -11.30 -7.69 16.47
C ALA A 88 -11.57 -6.68 15.33
N LEU A 89 -12.51 -7.01 14.45
CA LEU A 89 -12.90 -6.11 13.35
C LEU A 89 -13.51 -4.82 13.89
N ARG A 90 -14.38 -4.92 14.90
CA ARG A 90 -15.00 -3.75 15.49
C ARG A 90 -13.95 -2.80 16.07
N ARG A 91 -12.97 -3.33 16.79
CA ARG A 91 -11.88 -2.53 17.34
C ARG A 91 -10.99 -1.94 16.24
N ALA A 92 -10.66 -2.75 15.23
CA ALA A 92 -9.83 -2.31 14.12
C ALA A 92 -10.45 -1.12 13.38
N ARG A 93 -11.76 -1.18 13.13
CA ARG A 93 -12.46 -0.13 12.38
C ARG A 93 -12.44 1.23 13.04
N SER A 94 -12.33 1.28 14.37
CA SER A 94 -12.32 2.55 15.11
C SER A 94 -10.91 3.14 15.25
N MET A 95 -9.87 2.40 14.88
CA MET A 95 -8.50 2.90 14.95
C MET A 95 -8.23 3.85 13.77
N LEU A 96 -7.28 4.76 13.97
CA LEU A 96 -6.91 5.72 12.95
C LEU A 96 -5.86 5.13 12.02
N VAL A 97 -5.91 5.55 10.75
CA VAL A 97 -4.88 5.19 9.76
C VAL A 97 -3.49 5.51 10.29
N SER A 98 -3.32 6.69 10.92
CA SER A 98 -2.02 7.11 11.48
C SER A 98 -1.49 6.19 12.57
N ASP A 99 -2.35 5.44 13.27
CA ASP A 99 -1.93 4.52 14.32
C ASP A 99 -1.34 3.22 13.78
N ILE A 100 -1.62 2.91 12.52
CA ILE A 100 -1.32 1.60 11.93
C ILE A 100 -0.37 1.69 10.74
N MET A 101 -0.40 2.81 10.02
CA MET A 101 0.40 3.00 8.80
C MET A 101 1.88 2.74 9.04
N THR A 102 2.54 2.25 8.00
CA THR A 102 4.00 2.10 7.97
C THR A 102 4.61 3.45 7.59
N THR A 103 5.54 3.94 8.40
CA THR A 103 6.17 5.25 8.17
C THR A 103 7.59 5.15 7.62
N ASP A 104 8.26 4.01 7.81
CA ASP A 104 9.59 3.77 7.26
C ASP A 104 9.45 3.30 5.82
N LEU A 105 9.41 4.24 4.90
CA LEU A 105 9.14 3.98 3.49
C LEU A 105 10.37 4.20 2.63
N ILE A 106 10.50 3.36 1.61
CA ILE A 106 11.46 3.58 0.55
C ILE A 106 10.76 4.41 -0.52
N THR A 107 11.34 5.55 -0.85
CA THR A 107 10.82 6.45 -1.88
C THR A 107 11.88 6.70 -2.93
N ILE A 108 11.45 7.13 -4.10
CA ILE A 108 12.36 7.44 -5.21
C ILE A 108 12.03 8.81 -5.79
N THR A 109 12.97 9.34 -6.56
CA THR A 109 12.77 10.60 -7.29
C THR A 109 12.33 10.32 -8.73
N PRO A 110 11.70 11.31 -9.40
CA PRO A 110 11.25 11.11 -10.79
C PRO A 110 12.36 10.77 -11.78
N ASP A 111 13.58 11.16 -11.47
CA ASP A 111 14.71 10.99 -12.37
C ASP A 111 15.46 9.68 -12.19
N LEU A 112 15.03 8.83 -11.24
CA LEU A 112 15.69 7.56 -11.00
C LEU A 112 15.53 6.63 -12.21
N HIS A 113 16.63 6.06 -12.69
CA HIS A 113 16.62 5.19 -13.85
C HIS A 113 15.89 3.87 -13.55
N LEU A 114 15.19 3.35 -14.55
CA LEU A 114 14.41 2.13 -14.44
C LEU A 114 15.22 0.95 -13.88
N LEU A 115 16.48 0.82 -14.29
CA LEU A 115 17.33 -0.27 -13.79
C LEU A 115 17.52 -0.19 -12.27
N ARG A 116 17.66 1.02 -11.72
CA ARG A 116 17.78 1.23 -10.27
C ARG A 116 16.46 0.90 -9.57
N ILE A 117 15.34 1.24 -10.19
CA ILE A 117 14.00 0.90 -9.66
C ILE A 117 13.86 -0.61 -9.56
N ILE A 118 14.23 -1.34 -10.60
CA ILE A 118 14.17 -2.80 -10.63
C ILE A 118 15.04 -3.38 -9.50
N ASP A 119 16.25 -2.87 -9.36
CA ASP A 119 17.18 -3.33 -8.31
C ASP A 119 16.58 -3.15 -6.90
N ILE A 120 15.99 -1.99 -6.64
CA ILE A 120 15.34 -1.71 -5.35
C ILE A 120 14.19 -2.67 -5.10
N MET A 121 13.33 -2.87 -6.10
CA MET A 121 12.17 -3.75 -5.98
C MET A 121 12.59 -5.19 -5.68
N ILE A 122 13.64 -5.67 -6.32
CA ILE A 122 14.15 -7.02 -6.11
C ILE A 122 14.77 -7.16 -4.73
N LYS A 123 15.67 -6.26 -4.36
CA LYS A 123 16.39 -6.34 -3.08
C LYS A 123 15.48 -6.20 -1.88
N LYS A 124 14.48 -5.36 -1.98
CA LYS A 124 13.56 -5.06 -0.86
C LYS A 124 12.26 -5.83 -0.91
N HIS A 125 12.03 -6.61 -1.96
CA HIS A 125 10.78 -7.37 -2.17
C HIS A 125 9.54 -6.49 -2.07
N ILE A 126 9.60 -5.32 -2.69
CA ILE A 126 8.48 -4.37 -2.67
C ILE A 126 7.84 -4.28 -4.05
N ARG A 127 6.53 -4.05 -4.07
CA ARG A 127 5.72 -4.05 -5.29
C ARG A 127 5.31 -2.65 -5.74
N ARG A 128 5.61 -1.65 -4.93
CA ARG A 128 5.26 -0.26 -5.22
C ARG A 128 6.27 0.67 -4.59
N LEU A 129 6.55 1.75 -5.29
CA LEU A 129 7.49 2.79 -4.84
C LEU A 129 6.84 4.15 -5.02
N PRO A 130 6.63 4.89 -3.91
CA PRO A 130 6.20 6.28 -4.04
C PRO A 130 7.29 7.13 -4.68
N VAL A 131 6.89 8.01 -5.60
CA VAL A 131 7.78 8.93 -6.26
C VAL A 131 7.56 10.32 -5.67
N LEU A 132 8.62 10.90 -5.12
CA LEU A 132 8.56 12.21 -4.48
C LEU A 132 9.42 13.21 -5.24
N GLU A 133 8.90 14.42 -5.36
CA GLU A 133 9.63 15.57 -5.89
C GLU A 133 9.50 16.69 -4.87
N GLU A 134 10.62 17.13 -4.32
CA GLU A 134 10.65 18.15 -3.26
C GLU A 134 9.74 17.79 -2.07
N GLY A 135 9.76 16.52 -1.68
CA GLY A 135 9.01 16.02 -0.53
C GLY A 135 7.54 15.71 -0.79
N LYS A 136 7.03 16.03 -1.98
CA LYS A 136 5.63 15.81 -2.32
C LYS A 136 5.46 14.63 -3.24
N MET A 137 4.35 13.92 -3.08
CA MET A 137 3.97 12.83 -3.95
C MET A 137 3.68 13.34 -5.36
N VAL A 138 4.34 12.75 -6.36
CA VAL A 138 4.07 13.04 -7.77
C VAL A 138 3.66 11.81 -8.56
N GLY A 139 3.84 10.62 -8.02
CA GLY A 139 3.44 9.39 -8.70
C GLY A 139 3.70 8.16 -7.88
N MET A 140 3.32 7.03 -8.43
CA MET A 140 3.53 5.71 -7.85
C MET A 140 4.05 4.77 -8.92
N VAL A 141 5.16 4.10 -8.65
CA VAL A 141 5.68 3.06 -9.54
C VAL A 141 5.21 1.71 -9.00
N TYR A 142 4.47 0.97 -9.81
CA TYR A 142 4.02 -0.38 -9.50
C TYR A 142 4.86 -1.41 -10.23
N LEU A 143 5.15 -2.52 -9.57
CA LEU A 143 5.88 -3.63 -10.17
C LEU A 143 5.25 -4.07 -11.50
N SER A 144 3.92 -4.12 -11.55
CA SER A 144 3.18 -4.49 -12.76
C SER A 144 3.47 -3.54 -13.93
N ARG A 145 3.59 -2.24 -13.65
CA ARG A 145 3.89 -1.23 -14.69
C ARG A 145 5.31 -1.39 -15.21
N VAL A 146 6.24 -1.65 -14.31
CA VAL A 146 7.65 -1.92 -14.70
C VAL A 146 7.68 -3.13 -15.62
N PHE A 147 7.00 -4.20 -15.23
CA PHE A 147 6.98 -5.43 -16.02
C PHE A 147 6.34 -5.21 -17.39
N GLN A 148 5.22 -4.50 -17.46
CA GLN A 148 4.56 -4.16 -18.74
C GLN A 148 5.48 -3.36 -19.64
N HIS A 149 6.25 -2.46 -19.08
CA HIS A 149 7.20 -1.65 -19.83
C HIS A 149 8.28 -2.52 -20.47
N LEU A 150 8.80 -3.50 -19.74
CA LEU A 150 9.80 -4.44 -20.25
C LEU A 150 9.20 -5.35 -21.33
N LEU A 151 7.97 -5.80 -21.17
CA LEU A 151 7.28 -6.62 -22.18
C LEU A 151 7.10 -5.85 -23.49
N GLY A 152 6.75 -4.58 -23.42
CA GLY A 152 6.60 -3.73 -24.59
C GLY A 152 7.88 -3.60 -25.37
N ARG A 153 9.02 -3.59 -24.69
CA ARG A 153 10.33 -3.53 -25.32
C ARG A 153 10.73 -4.85 -25.99
N SER A 154 10.38 -5.98 -25.36
CA SER A 154 10.75 -7.28 -25.89
C SER A 154 9.97 -7.66 -27.14
N SER A 155 8.82 -7.03 -27.37
CA SER A 155 7.99 -7.27 -28.57
C SER A 155 8.37 -6.36 -29.75
N ALA A 156 9.33 -5.48 -29.55
CA ALA A 156 9.87 -4.64 -30.61
C ALA A 156 11.07 -5.33 -31.26
#